data_11a5da3278d0f595325ce86b7ca33732
#
_entry.id   11a5da3278d0f595325ce86b7ca33732
#
_cell.length_a   1.000
_cell.length_b   1.000
_cell.length_c   1.000
_cell.angle_alpha   90.00
_cell.angle_beta   90.00
_cell.angle_gamma   90.00
#
_symmetry.space_group_name_H-M   'P 1'
#
loop_
_entity.id
_entity.type
_entity.pdbx_description
1 polymer ?
#
loop_
_entity_poly.entity_id
_entity_poly.type
_entity_poly.pdbx_seq_one_letter_code
_entity_poly.pdbx_strand_id
1 'polypeptide(L)'
;LKGYPLGLIYFNKIGTDKYEVLDGQQRITSLGRFLTGKFPLLDTSGMPHYFGAMPDDQKKIINETKLTIYICEGTETEIKEWFKTINIAGIPLNKQEVANAVYSGPFVTKAKEEFSNSQNANIQKWSAYIKGDVLRQEYLRVALEWVCKSDKDEDVEAYMSQHRCDTDIQELKTYFTSVIDWISGVFSDVESEMRGIEWGRLFEIYHNQPYDLVEVS
;
A
#
# COMPACT_ATOMS: atom_id res chain seq x y z
N LEU A 1 -14.85 -26.99 0.78
CA LEU A 1 -13.45 -27.44 0.83
C LEU A 1 -13.14 -28.29 -0.41
N LYS A 2 -12.87 -27.61 -1.53
CA LYS A 2 -12.66 -28.26 -2.84
C LYS A 2 -11.19 -28.70 -3.07
N GLY A 3 -10.30 -28.50 -2.08
CA GLY A 3 -8.88 -28.87 -2.19
C GLY A 3 -8.07 -28.09 -3.24
N TYR A 4 -8.56 -26.92 -3.68
CA TYR A 4 -7.83 -26.08 -4.63
C TYR A 4 -6.60 -25.47 -3.95
N PRO A 5 -5.45 -25.38 -4.65
CA PRO A 5 -4.27 -24.75 -4.11
C PRO A 5 -4.50 -23.26 -3.85
N LEU A 6 -4.00 -22.76 -2.73
CA LEU A 6 -4.11 -21.35 -2.36
C LEU A 6 -3.19 -20.41 -3.16
N GLY A 7 -2.49 -20.95 -4.16
CA GLY A 7 -1.51 -20.24 -4.95
C GLY A 7 -0.15 -20.15 -4.24
N LEU A 8 0.81 -19.55 -4.93
CA LEU A 8 2.19 -19.41 -4.45
C LEU A 8 2.29 -18.22 -3.48
N ILE A 9 3.14 -18.37 -2.47
CA ILE A 9 3.50 -17.31 -1.54
C ILE A 9 4.99 -17.06 -1.70
N TYR A 10 5.41 -15.80 -1.68
CA TYR A 10 6.80 -15.43 -1.85
C TYR A 10 7.32 -14.67 -0.64
N PHE A 11 8.42 -15.16 -0.09
CA PHE A 11 9.13 -14.54 1.01
C PHE A 11 10.52 -14.08 0.56
N ASN A 12 10.94 -12.92 1.05
CA ASN A 12 12.33 -12.48 1.01
C ASN A 12 13.01 -12.84 2.33
N LYS A 13 14.16 -13.48 2.27
CA LYS A 13 14.97 -13.78 3.46
C LYS A 13 15.82 -12.55 3.81
N ILE A 14 15.52 -11.94 4.95
CA ILE A 14 16.19 -10.72 5.44
C ILE A 14 17.17 -10.97 6.59
N GLY A 15 17.35 -12.22 7.00
CA GLY A 15 18.27 -12.60 8.06
C GLY A 15 18.11 -14.06 8.48
N THR A 16 18.81 -14.47 9.53
CA THR A 16 18.66 -15.83 10.08
C THR A 16 17.25 -15.98 10.64
N ASP A 17 16.48 -16.90 10.05
CA ASP A 17 15.08 -17.19 10.41
C ASP A 17 14.13 -15.97 10.36
N LYS A 18 14.50 -14.93 9.58
CA LYS A 18 13.68 -13.75 9.36
C LYS A 18 13.29 -13.63 7.90
N TYR A 19 12.00 -13.47 7.67
CA TYR A 19 11.40 -13.41 6.34
C TYR A 19 10.42 -12.26 6.25
N GLU A 20 10.39 -11.62 5.11
CA GLU A 20 9.36 -10.64 4.71
C GLU A 20 8.48 -11.24 3.64
N VAL A 21 7.18 -10.94 3.67
CA VAL A 21 6.24 -11.39 2.65
C VAL A 21 6.34 -10.45 1.44
N LEU A 22 6.81 -10.96 0.31
CA LEU A 22 6.82 -10.25 -0.97
C LEU A 22 5.45 -10.30 -1.65
N ASP A 23 4.87 -11.50 -1.74
CA ASP A 23 3.51 -11.73 -2.25
C ASP A 23 2.78 -12.81 -1.45
N GLY A 24 1.45 -12.72 -1.45
CA GLY A 24 0.58 -13.62 -0.71
C GLY A 24 0.15 -13.10 0.66
N GLN A 25 0.47 -11.85 1.03
CA GLN A 25 0.09 -11.26 2.32
C GLN A 25 -1.42 -11.36 2.56
N GLN A 26 -2.25 -11.05 1.56
CA GLN A 26 -3.71 -11.15 1.71
C GLN A 26 -4.16 -12.59 1.93
N ARG A 27 -3.54 -13.57 1.26
CA ARG A 27 -3.83 -15.00 1.42
C ARG A 27 -3.49 -15.48 2.83
N ILE A 28 -2.29 -15.14 3.33
CA ILE A 28 -1.86 -15.48 4.69
C ILE A 28 -2.77 -14.82 5.72
N THR A 29 -3.03 -13.52 5.56
CA THR A 29 -3.87 -12.75 6.48
C THR A 29 -5.30 -13.27 6.51
N SER A 30 -5.88 -13.57 5.36
CA SER A 30 -7.24 -14.12 5.28
C SER A 30 -7.31 -15.49 5.93
N LEU A 31 -6.36 -16.36 5.66
CA LEU A 31 -6.29 -17.68 6.30
C LEU A 31 -6.16 -17.55 7.83
N GLY A 32 -5.22 -16.72 8.30
CA GLY A 32 -5.01 -16.48 9.74
C GLY A 32 -6.25 -15.89 10.43
N ARG A 33 -6.91 -14.93 9.80
CA ARG A 33 -8.15 -14.34 10.31
C ARG A 33 -9.31 -15.34 10.36
N PHE A 34 -9.42 -16.21 9.36
CA PHE A 34 -10.41 -17.29 9.37
C PHE A 34 -10.15 -18.31 10.49
N LEU A 35 -8.91 -18.79 10.61
CA LEU A 35 -8.51 -19.75 11.66
C LEU A 35 -8.73 -19.19 13.07
N THR A 36 -8.57 -17.86 13.24
CA THR A 36 -8.82 -17.17 14.52
C THR A 36 -10.27 -16.70 14.71
N GLY A 37 -11.19 -17.12 13.82
CA GLY A 37 -12.62 -16.84 13.96
C GLY A 37 -13.01 -15.37 13.71
N LYS A 38 -12.19 -14.61 12.97
CA LYS A 38 -12.48 -13.19 12.68
C LYS A 38 -13.56 -12.99 11.62
N PHE A 39 -13.81 -13.99 10.78
CA PHE A 39 -14.92 -14.01 9.83
C PHE A 39 -15.32 -15.46 9.51
N PRO A 40 -16.57 -15.70 9.10
CA PRO A 40 -17.04 -17.02 8.67
C PRO A 40 -16.82 -17.23 7.17
N LEU A 41 -16.79 -18.49 6.73
CA LEU A 41 -17.07 -18.86 5.34
C LEU A 41 -18.57 -19.05 5.15
N LEU A 42 -19.13 -18.59 4.04
CA LEU A 42 -20.50 -18.85 3.68
C LEU A 42 -20.57 -20.14 2.86
N ASP A 43 -21.53 -21.01 3.18
CA ASP A 43 -21.83 -22.17 2.34
C ASP A 43 -22.70 -21.77 1.13
N THR A 44 -23.09 -22.75 0.31
CA THR A 44 -23.91 -22.52 -0.88
C THR A 44 -25.31 -21.99 -0.58
N SER A 45 -25.77 -22.13 0.65
CA SER A 45 -27.07 -21.61 1.14
C SER A 45 -26.94 -20.23 1.81
N GLY A 46 -25.68 -19.69 1.92
CA GLY A 46 -25.38 -18.42 2.56
C GLY A 46 -25.24 -18.53 4.09
N MET A 47 -25.22 -19.74 4.65
CA MET A 47 -25.05 -19.92 6.09
C MET A 47 -23.57 -19.71 6.50
N PRO A 48 -23.32 -18.95 7.59
CA PRO A 48 -21.97 -18.66 8.05
C PRO A 48 -21.36 -19.83 8.86
N HIS A 49 -20.15 -20.24 8.50
CA HIS A 49 -19.37 -21.27 9.19
C HIS A 49 -18.07 -20.68 9.72
N TYR A 50 -17.97 -20.48 11.01
CA TYR A 50 -16.73 -20.12 11.68
C TYR A 50 -15.85 -21.34 11.86
N PHE A 51 -14.52 -21.19 11.73
CA PHE A 51 -13.57 -22.30 11.86
C PHE A 51 -13.76 -23.07 13.16
N GLY A 52 -13.94 -22.39 14.29
CA GLY A 52 -14.15 -23.04 15.61
C GLY A 52 -15.39 -23.93 15.69
N ALA A 53 -16.42 -23.64 14.92
CA ALA A 53 -17.70 -24.38 14.89
C ALA A 53 -17.76 -25.46 13.79
N MET A 54 -16.72 -25.59 12.95
CA MET A 54 -16.68 -26.58 11.88
C MET A 54 -16.52 -28.00 12.44
N PRO A 55 -17.01 -29.04 11.73
CA PRO A 55 -16.73 -30.43 12.03
C PRO A 55 -15.22 -30.75 12.03
N ASP A 56 -14.79 -31.69 12.85
CA ASP A 56 -13.37 -31.98 13.06
C ASP A 56 -12.67 -32.52 11.80
N ASP A 57 -13.38 -33.25 10.94
CA ASP A 57 -12.90 -33.71 9.66
C ASP A 57 -12.58 -32.52 8.73
N GLN A 58 -13.41 -31.50 8.70
CA GLN A 58 -13.18 -30.29 7.92
C GLN A 58 -12.05 -29.43 8.49
N LYS A 59 -11.98 -29.28 9.82
CA LYS A 59 -10.85 -28.62 10.48
C LYS A 59 -9.51 -29.32 10.15
N LYS A 60 -9.52 -30.66 10.14
CA LYS A 60 -8.35 -31.45 9.79
C LYS A 60 -7.87 -31.15 8.36
N ILE A 61 -8.78 -31.15 7.38
CA ILE A 61 -8.45 -30.81 5.98
C ILE A 61 -7.77 -29.44 5.90
N ILE A 62 -8.32 -28.44 6.60
CA ILE A 62 -7.77 -27.07 6.58
C ILE A 62 -6.38 -27.03 7.25
N ASN A 63 -6.22 -27.66 8.41
CA ASN A 63 -4.97 -27.66 9.16
C ASN A 63 -3.85 -28.45 8.44
N GLU A 64 -4.20 -29.47 7.66
CA GLU A 64 -3.25 -30.26 6.88
C GLU A 64 -2.97 -29.69 5.49
N THR A 65 -3.66 -28.60 5.10
CA THR A 65 -3.44 -27.95 3.81
C THR A 65 -2.02 -27.38 3.77
N LYS A 66 -1.26 -27.81 2.76
CA LYS A 66 0.12 -27.34 2.54
C LYS A 66 0.11 -26.04 1.74
N LEU A 67 0.88 -25.08 2.19
CA LEU A 67 1.16 -23.86 1.46
C LEU A 67 2.47 -24.00 0.71
N THR A 68 2.50 -23.63 -0.57
CA THR A 68 3.74 -23.59 -1.34
C THR A 68 4.37 -22.21 -1.18
N ILE A 69 5.56 -22.19 -0.58
CA ILE A 69 6.28 -20.95 -0.29
C ILE A 69 7.61 -20.98 -1.06
N TYR A 70 7.85 -19.92 -1.83
CA TYR A 70 9.14 -19.64 -2.43
C TYR A 70 9.90 -18.67 -1.53
N ILE A 71 11.12 -19.04 -1.15
CA ILE A 71 12.03 -18.18 -0.40
C ILE A 71 13.02 -17.60 -1.39
N CYS A 72 13.03 -16.27 -1.50
CA CYS A 72 13.92 -15.52 -2.35
C CYS A 72 15.07 -14.97 -1.51
N GLU A 73 16.29 -15.03 -2.05
CA GLU A 73 17.49 -14.45 -1.46
C GLU A 73 18.18 -13.62 -2.54
N GLY A 74 18.56 -12.38 -2.23
CA GLY A 74 19.22 -11.50 -3.19
C GLY A 74 19.31 -10.07 -2.67
N THR A 75 19.92 -9.20 -3.47
CA THR A 75 19.92 -7.76 -3.26
C THR A 75 18.54 -7.16 -3.53
N GLU A 76 18.27 -5.96 -3.01
CA GLU A 76 17.00 -5.26 -3.26
C GLU A 76 16.73 -5.09 -4.76
N THR A 77 17.76 -4.82 -5.55
CA THR A 77 17.65 -4.68 -7.02
C THR A 77 17.24 -5.98 -7.69
N GLU A 78 17.88 -7.11 -7.33
CA GLU A 78 17.55 -8.42 -7.88
C GLU A 78 16.14 -8.86 -7.51
N ILE A 79 15.73 -8.64 -6.27
CA ILE A 79 14.37 -8.93 -5.80
C ILE A 79 13.35 -8.09 -6.56
N LYS A 80 13.63 -6.80 -6.78
CA LYS A 80 12.76 -5.89 -7.55
C LYS A 80 12.58 -6.35 -9.00
N GLU A 81 13.67 -6.67 -9.69
CA GLU A 81 13.63 -7.12 -11.08
C GLU A 81 12.88 -8.46 -11.22
N TRP A 82 13.18 -9.39 -10.32
CA TRP A 82 12.50 -10.68 -10.28
C TRP A 82 11.00 -10.51 -10.02
N PHE A 83 10.62 -9.66 -9.05
CA PHE A 83 9.22 -9.42 -8.71
C PHE A 83 8.44 -8.77 -9.85
N LYS A 84 9.06 -7.86 -10.62
CA LYS A 84 8.50 -7.33 -11.87
C LYS A 84 8.20 -8.47 -12.86
N THR A 85 9.09 -9.44 -12.98
CA THR A 85 8.99 -10.54 -13.95
C THR A 85 7.85 -11.50 -13.62
N ILE A 86 7.66 -11.88 -12.35
CA ILE A 86 6.61 -12.83 -11.97
C ILE A 86 5.19 -12.24 -12.01
N ASN A 87 5.07 -10.93 -11.93
CA ASN A 87 3.79 -10.23 -11.90
C ASN A 87 3.10 -10.12 -13.27
N ILE A 88 3.74 -10.60 -14.33
CA ILE A 88 3.22 -10.54 -15.71
C ILE A 88 1.97 -11.41 -15.91
N ALA A 89 1.73 -12.39 -15.02
CA ALA A 89 0.64 -13.36 -15.18
C ALA A 89 -0.71 -12.97 -14.55
N GLY A 90 -0.80 -11.81 -13.89
CA GLY A 90 -2.01 -11.33 -13.20
C GLY A 90 -2.33 -9.86 -13.51
N ILE A 91 -3.10 -9.18 -12.64
CA ILE A 91 -3.19 -7.72 -12.68
C ILE A 91 -1.81 -7.19 -12.28
N PRO A 92 -1.08 -6.53 -13.18
CA PRO A 92 0.28 -6.09 -12.87
C PRO A 92 0.26 -5.13 -11.67
N LEU A 93 1.19 -5.34 -10.74
CA LEU A 93 1.42 -4.37 -9.68
C LEU A 93 1.85 -3.05 -10.32
N ASN A 94 1.35 -1.96 -9.78
CA ASN A 94 1.86 -0.65 -10.16
C ASN A 94 3.24 -0.40 -9.51
N LYS A 95 3.91 0.67 -9.95
CA LYS A 95 5.26 1.01 -9.47
C LYS A 95 5.35 1.13 -7.95
N GLN A 96 4.34 1.73 -7.33
CA GLN A 96 4.33 1.91 -5.87
C GLN A 96 4.12 0.60 -5.13
N GLU A 97 3.27 -0.29 -5.64
CA GLU A 97 3.08 -1.61 -5.05
C GLU A 97 4.37 -2.45 -5.09
N VAL A 98 5.13 -2.35 -6.19
CA VAL A 98 6.46 -2.98 -6.31
C VAL A 98 7.45 -2.37 -5.33
N ALA A 99 7.55 -1.04 -5.27
CA ALA A 99 8.44 -0.34 -4.35
C ALA A 99 8.13 -0.68 -2.88
N ASN A 100 6.86 -0.76 -2.51
CA ASN A 100 6.45 -1.15 -1.15
C ASN A 100 6.88 -2.58 -0.77
N ALA A 101 6.94 -3.49 -1.73
CA ALA A 101 7.43 -4.85 -1.49
C ALA A 101 8.96 -4.88 -1.31
N VAL A 102 9.68 -4.14 -2.16
CA VAL A 102 11.16 -4.08 -2.13
C VAL A 102 11.68 -3.38 -0.88
N TYR A 103 11.10 -2.22 -0.55
CA TYR A 103 11.53 -1.38 0.58
C TYR A 103 10.67 -1.61 1.82
N SER A 104 10.08 -2.81 1.96
CA SER A 104 9.22 -3.11 3.09
C SER A 104 9.94 -2.93 4.43
N GLY A 105 9.21 -2.43 5.43
CA GLY A 105 9.74 -2.10 6.74
C GLY A 105 8.75 -1.32 7.58
N PRO A 106 9.16 -0.88 8.79
CA PRO A 106 8.29 -0.09 9.67
C PRO A 106 7.74 1.17 9.00
N PHE A 107 8.56 1.90 8.26
CA PHE A 107 8.16 3.09 7.51
C PHE A 107 7.01 2.81 6.54
N VAL A 108 7.20 1.84 5.63
CA VAL A 108 6.18 1.50 4.62
C VAL A 108 4.90 1.01 5.29
N THR A 109 5.01 0.25 6.39
CA THR A 109 3.84 -0.20 7.15
C THR A 109 3.02 0.98 7.65
N LYS A 110 3.67 1.96 8.29
CA LYS A 110 3.02 3.17 8.80
C LYS A 110 2.48 4.06 7.69
N ALA A 111 3.23 4.23 6.61
CA ALA A 111 2.80 5.00 5.46
C ALA A 111 1.53 4.41 4.81
N LYS A 112 1.45 3.08 4.71
CA LYS A 112 0.24 2.39 4.23
C LYS A 112 -0.94 2.55 5.19
N GLU A 113 -0.74 2.50 6.50
CA GLU A 113 -1.79 2.74 7.49
C GLU A 113 -2.42 4.12 7.31
N GLU A 114 -1.63 5.14 6.96
CA GLU A 114 -2.12 6.50 6.72
C GLU A 114 -2.70 6.69 5.32
N PHE A 115 -1.94 6.38 4.27
CA PHE A 115 -2.24 6.79 2.89
C PHE A 115 -2.94 5.70 2.04
N SER A 116 -2.97 4.45 2.50
CA SER A 116 -3.58 3.33 1.75
C SER A 116 -4.74 2.68 2.51
N ASN A 117 -5.27 3.37 3.50
CA ASN A 117 -6.41 2.91 4.30
C ASN A 117 -7.69 3.62 3.84
N SER A 118 -8.55 2.92 3.13
CA SER A 118 -9.85 3.45 2.65
C SER A 118 -10.80 3.91 3.77
N GLN A 119 -10.53 3.55 5.02
CA GLN A 119 -11.30 3.99 6.19
C GLN A 119 -10.72 5.26 6.85
N ASN A 120 -9.64 5.82 6.32
CA ASN A 120 -9.09 7.07 6.84
C ASN A 120 -10.09 8.22 6.59
N ALA A 121 -10.46 8.93 7.66
CA ALA A 121 -11.44 10.02 7.61
C ALA A 121 -11.04 11.17 6.65
N ASN A 122 -9.74 11.32 6.37
CA ASN A 122 -9.24 12.36 5.49
C ASN A 122 -9.32 12.02 3.99
N ILE A 123 -9.63 10.76 3.63
CA ILE A 123 -9.67 10.34 2.21
C ILE A 123 -10.65 11.19 1.41
N GLN A 124 -11.80 11.53 1.96
CA GLN A 124 -12.77 12.37 1.27
C GLN A 124 -12.20 13.76 0.93
N LYS A 125 -11.48 14.40 1.88
CA LYS A 125 -10.79 15.68 1.65
C LYS A 125 -9.70 15.53 0.59
N TRP A 126 -8.88 14.49 0.69
CA TRP A 126 -7.76 14.27 -0.22
C TRP A 126 -8.21 13.93 -1.64
N SER A 127 -9.31 13.18 -1.80
CA SER A 127 -9.86 12.79 -3.11
C SER A 127 -10.35 13.98 -3.95
N ALA A 128 -10.54 15.12 -3.34
CA ALA A 128 -10.84 16.36 -4.04
C ALA A 128 -9.68 16.85 -4.93
N TYR A 129 -8.44 16.56 -4.50
CA TYR A 129 -7.22 17.04 -5.14
C TYR A 129 -6.40 15.93 -5.79
N ILE A 130 -6.45 14.71 -5.24
CA ILE A 130 -5.65 13.58 -5.69
C ILE A 130 -6.49 12.65 -6.56
N LYS A 131 -5.97 12.34 -7.74
CA LYS A 131 -6.51 11.30 -8.63
C LYS A 131 -5.83 9.97 -8.32
N GLY A 132 -6.61 8.90 -8.23
CA GLY A 132 -6.05 7.58 -8.06
C GLY A 132 -6.89 6.68 -7.15
N ASP A 133 -6.41 5.46 -6.95
CA ASP A 133 -7.00 4.44 -6.10
C ASP A 133 -6.18 4.27 -4.82
N VAL A 134 -6.81 4.51 -3.67
CA VAL A 134 -6.22 4.35 -2.33
C VAL A 134 -5.70 2.93 -2.13
N LEU A 135 -6.47 1.92 -2.55
CA LEU A 135 -6.11 0.51 -2.38
C LEU A 135 -4.95 0.08 -3.27
N ARG A 136 -4.78 0.76 -4.42
CA ARG A 136 -3.63 0.61 -5.31
C ARG A 136 -2.42 1.43 -4.90
N GLN A 137 -2.44 2.02 -3.68
CA GLN A 137 -1.33 2.76 -3.09
C GLN A 137 -0.98 4.07 -3.83
N GLU A 138 -1.87 4.58 -4.67
CA GLU A 138 -1.59 5.77 -5.49
C GLU A 138 -1.54 7.05 -4.65
N TYR A 139 -2.30 7.13 -3.55
CA TYR A 139 -2.19 8.23 -2.58
C TYR A 139 -0.84 8.22 -1.85
N LEU A 140 -0.34 7.05 -1.49
CA LEU A 140 1.01 6.92 -0.92
C LEU A 140 2.07 7.36 -1.93
N ARG A 141 1.92 7.00 -3.20
CA ARG A 141 2.81 7.44 -4.27
C ARG A 141 2.87 8.96 -4.36
N VAL A 142 1.72 9.62 -4.40
CA VAL A 142 1.63 11.08 -4.44
C VAL A 142 2.28 11.73 -3.21
N ALA A 143 2.06 11.18 -2.02
CA ALA A 143 2.68 11.70 -0.80
C ALA A 143 4.22 11.61 -0.86
N LEU A 144 4.75 10.50 -1.37
CA LEU A 144 6.20 10.30 -1.55
C LEU A 144 6.77 11.25 -2.60
N GLU A 145 6.11 11.41 -3.75
CA GLU A 145 6.52 12.37 -4.79
C GLU A 145 6.59 13.80 -4.26
N TRP A 146 5.61 14.18 -3.45
CA TRP A 146 5.58 15.52 -2.86
C TRP A 146 6.74 15.75 -1.89
N VAL A 147 6.98 14.84 -0.95
CA VAL A 147 8.09 15.01 0.01
C VAL A 147 9.46 14.95 -0.68
N CYS A 148 9.60 14.11 -1.72
CA CYS A 148 10.82 14.05 -2.52
C CYS A 148 10.98 15.24 -3.47
N LYS A 149 9.92 16.04 -3.68
CA LYS A 149 9.88 17.11 -4.69
C LYS A 149 10.22 16.62 -6.10
N SER A 150 9.88 15.39 -6.40
CA SER A 150 10.21 14.68 -7.63
C SER A 150 9.20 13.58 -7.93
N ASP A 151 8.88 13.40 -9.20
CA ASP A 151 8.03 12.33 -9.73
C ASP A 151 8.86 11.13 -10.26
N LYS A 152 10.19 11.22 -10.18
CA LYS A 152 11.08 10.15 -10.64
C LYS A 152 11.07 8.97 -9.68
N ASP A 153 10.99 7.78 -10.26
CA ASP A 153 11.00 6.54 -9.48
C ASP A 153 12.25 6.40 -8.62
N GLU A 154 13.42 6.79 -9.15
CA GLU A 154 14.70 6.69 -8.47
C GLU A 154 14.75 7.53 -7.19
N ASP A 155 14.18 8.74 -7.21
CA ASP A 155 14.17 9.64 -6.04
C ASP A 155 13.22 9.12 -4.96
N VAL A 156 12.04 8.63 -5.36
CA VAL A 156 11.07 8.02 -4.43
C VAL A 156 11.64 6.73 -3.82
N GLU A 157 12.28 5.90 -4.61
CA GLU A 157 12.92 4.67 -4.13
C GLU A 157 14.09 4.96 -3.20
N ALA A 158 14.90 5.97 -3.49
CA ALA A 158 15.99 6.41 -2.62
C ALA A 158 15.45 6.88 -1.26
N TYR A 159 14.38 7.68 -1.25
CA TYR A 159 13.71 8.10 -0.02
C TYR A 159 13.19 6.90 0.78
N MET A 160 12.47 5.98 0.14
CA MET A 160 11.94 4.77 0.81
C MET A 160 13.06 3.88 1.37
N SER A 161 14.18 3.76 0.66
CA SER A 161 15.35 3.00 1.12
C SER A 161 16.00 3.63 2.35
N GLN A 162 16.16 4.97 2.33
CA GLN A 162 16.73 5.75 3.44
C GLN A 162 15.90 5.63 4.72
N HIS A 163 14.59 5.74 4.59
CA HIS A 163 13.64 5.74 5.70
C HIS A 163 13.13 4.35 6.09
N ARG A 164 13.59 3.29 5.43
CA ARG A 164 13.07 1.92 5.57
C ARG A 164 12.85 1.46 7.02
N CYS A 165 13.79 1.82 7.91
CA CYS A 165 13.78 1.41 9.31
C CYS A 165 13.08 2.40 10.25
N ASP A 166 12.61 3.53 9.75
CA ASP A 166 11.96 4.54 10.56
C ASP A 166 10.63 4.04 11.11
N THR A 167 10.39 4.31 12.38
CA THR A 167 9.20 3.84 13.09
C THR A 167 8.04 4.83 13.03
N ASP A 168 8.26 6.01 12.44
CA ASP A 168 7.24 7.02 12.19
C ASP A 168 7.30 7.53 10.75
N ILE A 169 6.32 8.34 10.38
CA ILE A 169 6.18 8.97 9.07
C ILE A 169 5.92 10.46 9.19
N GLN A 170 6.39 11.08 10.28
CA GLN A 170 6.00 12.44 10.63
C GLN A 170 6.42 13.45 9.56
N GLU A 171 7.60 13.32 8.98
CA GLU A 171 8.07 14.17 7.89
C GLU A 171 7.12 14.08 6.68
N LEU A 172 6.88 12.86 6.19
CA LEU A 172 5.99 12.60 5.07
C LEU A 172 4.58 13.17 5.30
N LYS A 173 4.02 12.90 6.49
CA LYS A 173 2.68 13.35 6.88
C LYS A 173 2.59 14.86 6.99
N THR A 174 3.58 15.50 7.60
CA THR A 174 3.62 16.96 7.77
C THR A 174 3.71 17.65 6.43
N TYR A 175 4.61 17.19 5.55
CA TYR A 175 4.75 17.77 4.22
C TYR A 175 3.47 17.63 3.40
N PHE A 176 2.90 16.43 3.35
CA PHE A 176 1.65 16.16 2.65
C PHE A 176 0.50 17.05 3.16
N THR A 177 0.36 17.15 4.49
CA THR A 177 -0.68 17.98 5.10
C THR A 177 -0.48 19.45 4.76
N SER A 178 0.75 19.94 4.74
CA SER A 178 1.08 21.33 4.37
C SER A 178 0.63 21.65 2.94
N VAL A 179 0.83 20.73 1.99
CA VAL A 179 0.35 20.90 0.61
C VAL A 179 -1.18 20.97 0.57
N ILE A 180 -1.86 20.03 1.23
CA ILE A 180 -3.34 19.99 1.26
C ILE A 180 -3.93 21.24 1.91
N ASP A 181 -3.34 21.70 3.01
CA ASP A 181 -3.82 22.89 3.72
C ASP A 181 -3.56 24.16 2.94
N TRP A 182 -2.43 24.24 2.23
CA TRP A 182 -2.16 25.35 1.31
C TRP A 182 -3.20 25.40 0.19
N ILE A 183 -3.49 24.28 -0.50
CA ILE A 183 -4.51 24.23 -1.54
C ILE A 183 -5.86 24.72 -0.99
N SER A 184 -6.26 24.18 0.17
CA SER A 184 -7.53 24.54 0.82
C SER A 184 -7.59 26.00 1.27
N GLY A 185 -6.43 26.63 1.51
CA GLY A 185 -6.33 28.05 1.86
C GLY A 185 -6.36 29.00 0.66
N VAL A 186 -5.83 28.53 -0.49
CA VAL A 186 -5.81 29.32 -1.73
C VAL A 186 -7.15 29.25 -2.46
N PHE A 187 -7.79 28.08 -2.49
CA PHE A 187 -9.04 27.86 -3.23
C PHE A 187 -10.20 27.65 -2.24
N SER A 188 -11.18 28.55 -2.28
CA SER A 188 -12.40 28.46 -1.45
C SER A 188 -13.35 27.35 -1.89
N ASP A 189 -13.38 27.08 -3.19
CA ASP A 189 -14.25 26.09 -3.80
C ASP A 189 -13.42 24.99 -4.46
N VAL A 190 -13.88 23.76 -4.31
CA VAL A 190 -13.23 22.60 -4.90
C VAL A 190 -13.97 22.23 -6.19
N GLU A 191 -13.28 22.36 -7.31
CA GLU A 191 -13.80 21.97 -8.61
C GLU A 191 -13.23 20.61 -9.05
N SER A 192 -13.94 19.91 -9.94
CA SER A 192 -13.55 18.57 -10.42
C SER A 192 -12.21 18.60 -11.19
N GLU A 193 -11.89 19.72 -11.81
CA GLU A 193 -10.67 19.99 -12.57
C GLU A 193 -9.42 20.04 -11.69
N MET A 194 -9.56 20.34 -10.40
CA MET A 194 -8.45 20.36 -9.44
C MET A 194 -7.87 18.99 -9.19
N ARG A 195 -8.61 17.95 -9.52
CA ARG A 195 -8.22 16.58 -9.23
C ARG A 195 -7.13 16.09 -10.19
N GLY A 196 -5.95 15.83 -9.65
CA GLY A 196 -4.81 15.30 -10.41
C GLY A 196 -3.89 16.37 -10.98
N ILE A 197 -4.02 17.62 -10.54
CA ILE A 197 -3.03 18.69 -10.77
C ILE A 197 -1.73 18.35 -10.02
N GLU A 198 -0.59 18.83 -10.50
CA GLU A 198 0.72 18.68 -9.89
C GLU A 198 0.89 19.59 -8.65
N TRP A 199 0.04 19.38 -7.64
CA TRP A 199 -0.05 20.25 -6.48
C TRP A 199 1.25 20.39 -5.71
N GLY A 200 2.04 19.33 -5.58
CA GLY A 200 3.33 19.40 -4.90
C GLY A 200 4.30 20.37 -5.58
N ARG A 201 4.31 20.39 -6.93
CA ARG A 201 5.14 21.33 -7.70
C ARG A 201 4.66 22.77 -7.56
N LEU A 202 3.36 22.99 -7.61
CA LEU A 202 2.79 24.33 -7.42
C LEU A 202 3.05 24.84 -6.00
N PHE A 203 2.91 23.98 -5.00
CA PHE A 203 3.25 24.30 -3.63
C PHE A 203 4.70 24.77 -3.49
N GLU A 204 5.68 24.04 -4.03
CA GLU A 204 7.10 24.44 -3.99
C GLU A 204 7.35 25.84 -4.59
N ILE A 205 6.62 26.20 -5.63
CA ILE A 205 6.78 27.49 -6.31
C ILE A 205 6.10 28.62 -5.56
N TYR A 206 4.89 28.39 -5.02
CA TYR A 206 3.98 29.47 -4.64
C TYR A 206 3.66 29.56 -3.14
N HIS A 207 3.93 28.54 -2.31
CA HIS A 207 3.48 28.52 -0.92
C HIS A 207 4.04 29.67 -0.03
N ASN A 208 5.15 30.28 -0.46
CA ASN A 208 5.76 31.44 0.23
C ASN A 208 5.38 32.78 -0.40
N GLN A 209 4.51 32.80 -1.44
CA GLN A 209 4.10 34.02 -2.09
C GLN A 209 2.76 34.53 -1.50
N PRO A 210 2.53 35.85 -1.48
CA PRO A 210 1.21 36.39 -1.13
C PRO A 210 0.14 35.85 -2.07
N TYR A 211 -1.01 35.47 -1.52
CA TYR A 211 -2.12 34.84 -2.25
C TYR A 211 -2.70 35.71 -3.40
N ASP A 212 -2.44 37.02 -3.41
CA ASP A 212 -2.94 37.97 -4.41
C ASP A 212 -2.34 37.80 -5.81
N LEU A 213 -1.42 36.86 -6.00
CA LEU A 213 -0.69 36.66 -7.26
C LEU A 213 -0.96 35.32 -7.97
N VAL A 214 -1.84 34.50 -7.43
CA VAL A 214 -2.17 33.21 -8.06
C VAL A 214 -3.39 33.40 -8.97
N GLU A 215 -3.26 34.15 -10.06
CA GLU A 215 -4.14 33.98 -11.23
C GLU A 215 -3.76 32.66 -11.90
N VAL A 216 -4.54 31.64 -11.67
CA VAL A 216 -4.46 30.39 -12.43
C VAL A 216 -5.27 30.59 -13.69
N SER A 217 -4.61 31.04 -14.75
CA SER A 217 -5.16 31.08 -16.11
C SER A 217 -4.98 29.75 -16.81
#